data_b7e0a001ed6a1e9f1068ae35dc69b794
#
_entry.id   b7e0a001ed6a1e9f1068ae35dc69b794
#
_cell.length_a   1.000
_cell.length_b   1.000
_cell.length_c   1.000
_cell.angle_alpha   90.00
_cell.angle_beta   90.00
_cell.angle_gamma   90.00
#
_symmetry.space_group_name_H-M   'P 1'
#
loop_
_entity.id
_entity.type
_entity.pdbx_description
1 polymer ?
#
loop_
_entity_poly.entity_id
_entity_poly.type
_entity_poly.pdbx_seq_one_letter_code
_entity_poly.pdbx_strand_id
1 'polypeptide(L)'
;MLIRPEGVVDSGAMSTPTLFLVVLGGRTATSLIELHDVRFVAGSTIDDTIPELRRQWFGRREGLHLDSFMAVRAIDGWAVSLVRQAPAPWPERLWFVNLGAYRPDSLAELHQFSLVVARSSQAAKAAAKRQWLQGALQQHKDDLCAVDDCLAIEQLELIGGEPLACAA
;
A
#
# COMPACT_ATOMS: atom_id res chain seq x y z
N MET A 1 8.12 4.11 -10.27
CA MET A 1 6.82 3.41 -10.48
C MET A 1 6.10 4.09 -11.62
N LEU A 2 5.50 3.36 -12.51
CA LEU A 2 4.72 3.90 -13.64
C LEU A 2 3.24 3.58 -13.41
N ILE A 3 2.37 4.59 -13.57
CA ILE A 3 0.92 4.45 -13.61
C ILE A 3 0.43 4.93 -14.97
N ARG A 4 -0.41 4.15 -15.62
CA ARG A 4 -1.01 4.51 -16.92
C ARG A 4 -2.39 3.87 -17.09
N PRO A 5 -3.26 4.40 -17.97
CA PRO A 5 -4.55 3.76 -18.26
C PRO A 5 -4.36 2.32 -18.73
N GLU A 6 -5.27 1.43 -18.33
CA GLU A 6 -5.29 0.05 -18.83
C GLU A 6 -5.48 0.01 -20.35
N GLY A 7 -4.88 -0.99 -20.99
CA GLY A 7 -4.96 -1.17 -22.45
C GLY A 7 -3.72 -0.70 -23.22
N VAL A 8 -2.77 -0.04 -22.58
CA VAL A 8 -1.46 0.24 -23.19
C VAL A 8 -0.52 -0.91 -22.88
N VAL A 9 -0.31 -1.82 -23.81
CA VAL A 9 0.65 -2.94 -23.68
C VAL A 9 2.05 -2.48 -24.08
N ASP A 10 3.02 -2.80 -23.20
CA ASP A 10 4.44 -2.59 -23.49
C ASP A 10 5.03 -3.88 -24.07
N SER A 11 5.62 -3.80 -25.24
CA SER A 11 6.17 -4.95 -25.99
C SER A 11 7.65 -5.23 -25.70
N GLY A 12 8.16 -4.85 -24.54
CA GLY A 12 9.56 -5.00 -24.12
C GLY A 12 9.78 -6.12 -23.11
N ALA A 13 10.20 -7.28 -23.54
CA ALA A 13 10.41 -8.47 -22.72
C ALA A 13 11.70 -8.43 -21.89
N MET A 14 11.63 -7.79 -20.74
CA MET A 14 12.40 -8.16 -19.52
C MET A 14 11.36 -8.25 -18.43
N SER A 15 11.34 -9.31 -17.64
CA SER A 15 10.34 -9.47 -16.58
C SER A 15 10.43 -8.31 -15.59
N THR A 16 9.57 -7.34 -15.79
CA THR A 16 9.48 -6.18 -14.89
C THR A 16 9.02 -6.71 -13.54
N PRO A 17 9.75 -6.43 -12.44
CA PRO A 17 9.32 -6.88 -11.13
C PRO A 17 7.93 -6.34 -10.81
N THR A 18 7.14 -7.14 -10.12
CA THR A 18 5.81 -6.75 -9.65
C THR A 18 5.93 -6.04 -8.30
N LEU A 19 5.17 -4.97 -8.11
CA LEU A 19 4.96 -4.35 -6.81
C LEU A 19 3.99 -5.22 -6.01
N PHE A 20 4.36 -5.58 -4.78
CA PHE A 20 3.47 -6.26 -3.84
C PHE A 20 3.15 -5.33 -2.67
N LEU A 21 1.89 -5.27 -2.30
CA LEU A 21 1.42 -4.81 -1.01
C LEU A 21 1.30 -6.04 -0.12
N VAL A 22 1.91 -6.00 1.06
CA VAL A 22 1.98 -7.15 1.98
C VAL A 22 1.56 -6.70 3.36
N VAL A 23 0.73 -7.50 4.00
CA VAL A 23 0.42 -7.37 5.43
C VAL A 23 1.26 -8.37 6.20
N LEU A 24 2.04 -7.88 7.14
CA LEU A 24 2.86 -8.67 8.04
C LEU A 24 2.23 -8.69 9.43
N GLY A 25 2.28 -9.86 10.07
CA GLY A 25 1.90 -10.05 11.46
C GLY A 25 3.08 -10.51 12.31
N GLY A 26 3.11 -10.09 13.57
CA GLY A 26 4.16 -10.53 14.50
C GLY A 26 4.16 -9.74 15.80
N ARG A 27 5.23 -9.88 16.60
CA ARG A 27 5.33 -9.28 17.93
C ARG A 27 6.66 -8.55 18.13
N THR A 28 6.63 -7.57 19.02
CA THR A 28 7.86 -6.99 19.60
C THR A 28 8.24 -7.71 20.90
N ALA A 29 9.33 -7.29 21.53
CA ALA A 29 9.76 -7.85 22.80
C ALA A 29 8.74 -7.66 23.94
N THR A 30 7.93 -6.62 23.86
CA THR A 30 7.05 -6.16 24.93
C THR A 30 5.58 -6.06 24.53
N SER A 31 5.22 -6.35 23.28
CA SER A 31 3.82 -6.30 22.86
C SER A 31 2.99 -7.39 23.53
N LEU A 32 1.82 -7.01 24.03
CA LEU A 32 0.86 -7.95 24.65
C LEU A 32 -0.03 -8.61 23.60
N ILE A 33 -0.22 -7.94 22.46
CA ILE A 33 -1.00 -8.43 21.33
C ILE A 33 -0.12 -8.50 20.09
N GLU A 34 -0.58 -9.19 19.08
CA GLU A 34 0.04 -9.18 17.77
C GLU A 34 -0.06 -7.80 17.11
N LEU A 35 0.99 -7.43 16.42
CA LEU A 35 1.06 -6.19 15.65
C LEU A 35 1.03 -6.51 14.17
N HIS A 36 0.33 -5.70 13.41
CA HIS A 36 0.27 -5.81 11.96
C HIS A 36 0.84 -4.55 11.32
N ASP A 37 1.45 -4.72 10.17
CA ASP A 37 1.98 -3.59 9.41
C ASP A 37 1.92 -3.87 7.90
N VAL A 38 1.83 -2.80 7.12
CA VAL A 38 1.78 -2.87 5.66
C VAL A 38 3.13 -2.53 5.07
N ARG A 39 3.60 -3.36 4.15
CA ARG A 39 4.86 -3.16 3.45
C ARG A 39 4.67 -3.21 1.94
N PHE A 40 5.51 -2.46 1.24
CA PHE A 40 5.63 -2.50 -0.20
C PHE A 40 6.98 -3.08 -0.58
N VAL A 41 6.95 -4.09 -1.43
CA VAL A 41 8.16 -4.76 -1.91
C VAL A 41 8.03 -5.09 -3.39
N ALA A 42 9.15 -5.22 -4.06
CA ALA A 42 9.23 -5.56 -5.48
C ALA A 42 9.93 -6.90 -5.67
N GLY A 43 9.39 -7.77 -6.51
CA GLY A 43 9.97 -9.06 -6.84
C GLY A 43 9.30 -9.70 -8.05
N SER A 44 9.89 -10.75 -8.59
CA SER A 44 9.25 -11.55 -9.65
C SER A 44 8.11 -12.40 -9.07
N THR A 45 8.29 -12.89 -7.86
CA THR A 45 7.31 -13.63 -7.06
C THR A 45 7.26 -13.05 -5.65
N ILE A 46 6.25 -13.42 -4.87
CA ILE A 46 6.17 -13.02 -3.46
C ILE A 46 7.31 -13.65 -2.65
N ASP A 47 7.73 -14.87 -2.98
CA ASP A 47 8.79 -15.59 -2.28
C ASP A 47 10.13 -14.86 -2.40
N ASP A 48 10.41 -14.23 -3.54
CA ASP A 48 11.62 -13.43 -3.76
C ASP A 48 11.69 -12.23 -2.80
N THR A 49 10.57 -11.78 -2.28
CA THR A 49 10.47 -10.60 -1.41
C THR A 49 10.65 -10.91 0.07
N ILE A 50 10.58 -12.19 0.47
CA ILE A 50 10.64 -12.60 1.89
C ILE A 50 11.89 -12.11 2.62
N PRO A 51 13.12 -12.16 2.06
CA PRO A 51 14.31 -11.64 2.75
C PRO A 51 14.18 -10.15 3.08
N GLU A 52 13.61 -9.38 2.14
CA GLU A 52 13.40 -7.94 2.31
C GLU A 52 12.29 -7.64 3.33
N LEU A 53 11.18 -8.36 3.29
CA LEU A 53 10.11 -8.24 4.29
C LEU A 53 10.62 -8.51 5.71
N ARG A 54 11.47 -9.55 5.87
CA ARG A 54 12.12 -9.85 7.15
C ARG A 54 13.05 -8.73 7.61
N ARG A 55 13.68 -8.02 6.69
CA ARG A 55 14.56 -6.89 7.00
C ARG A 55 13.76 -5.65 7.42
N GLN A 56 12.64 -5.39 6.76
CA GLN A 56 11.76 -4.26 7.05
C GLN A 56 10.97 -4.42 8.34
N TRP A 57 10.80 -5.64 8.85
CA TRP A 57 10.05 -5.86 10.07
C TRP A 57 10.76 -5.26 11.28
N PHE A 58 10.03 -4.49 12.06
CA PHE A 58 10.54 -3.77 13.22
C PHE A 58 10.47 -4.57 14.53
N GLY A 59 9.81 -5.72 14.54
CA GLY A 59 9.62 -6.57 15.72
C GLY A 59 10.59 -7.76 15.79
N ARG A 60 10.21 -8.76 16.58
CA ARG A 60 10.94 -10.03 16.66
C ARG A 60 10.81 -10.79 15.35
N ARG A 61 11.86 -11.52 14.96
CA ARG A 61 11.83 -12.40 13.79
C ARG A 61 11.08 -13.71 14.07
N GLU A 62 11.09 -14.15 15.33
CA GLU A 62 10.33 -15.30 15.78
C GLU A 62 8.84 -14.98 15.77
N GLY A 63 8.07 -15.81 15.09
CA GLY A 63 6.64 -15.61 14.91
C GLY A 63 6.25 -14.56 13.88
N LEU A 64 7.21 -13.92 13.18
CA LEU A 64 6.91 -13.10 12.02
C LEU A 64 6.31 -13.97 10.90
N HIS A 65 5.16 -13.53 10.39
CA HIS A 65 4.48 -14.20 9.30
C HIS A 65 3.87 -13.20 8.33
N LEU A 66 3.49 -13.71 7.17
CA LEU A 66 2.79 -12.99 6.14
C LEU A 66 1.31 -13.35 6.26
N ASP A 67 0.44 -12.37 6.58
CA ASP A 67 -1.01 -12.57 6.70
C ASP A 67 -1.66 -12.62 5.33
N SER A 68 -1.34 -11.62 4.52
CA SER A 68 -1.89 -11.51 3.18
C SER A 68 -0.98 -10.68 2.27
N PHE A 69 -1.19 -10.82 0.97
CA PHE A 69 -0.51 -9.98 0.00
C PHE A 69 -1.36 -9.78 -1.26
N MET A 70 -1.05 -8.73 -1.98
CA MET A 70 -1.65 -8.42 -3.26
C MET A 70 -0.58 -7.97 -4.26
N ALA A 71 -0.59 -8.55 -5.45
CA ALA A 71 0.18 -8.01 -6.58
C ALA A 71 -0.52 -6.76 -7.11
N VAL A 72 0.14 -5.61 -6.99
CA VAL A 72 -0.40 -4.32 -7.39
C VAL A 72 -0.14 -4.13 -8.89
N ARG A 73 -1.03 -4.63 -9.73
CA ARG A 73 -0.93 -4.55 -11.19
C ARG A 73 -1.83 -3.51 -11.81
N ALA A 74 -2.98 -3.28 -11.20
CA ALA A 74 -3.93 -2.26 -11.62
C ALA A 74 -4.69 -1.70 -10.42
N ILE A 75 -4.89 -0.39 -10.37
CA ILE A 75 -5.68 0.32 -9.36
C ILE A 75 -6.49 1.40 -10.06
N ASP A 76 -7.79 1.47 -9.79
CA ASP A 76 -8.72 2.49 -10.33
C ASP A 76 -8.67 2.61 -11.86
N GLY A 77 -8.50 1.49 -12.59
CA GLY A 77 -8.38 1.49 -14.05
C GLY A 77 -7.02 1.94 -14.59
N TRP A 78 -6.00 2.05 -13.72
CA TRP A 78 -4.63 2.40 -14.06
C TRP A 78 -3.72 1.19 -13.90
N ALA A 79 -2.96 0.84 -14.94
CA ALA A 79 -1.92 -0.16 -14.84
C ALA A 79 -0.75 0.36 -13.99
N VAL A 80 -0.25 -0.48 -13.09
CA VAL A 80 0.89 -0.18 -12.21
C VAL A 80 2.06 -1.05 -12.63
N SER A 81 3.19 -0.42 -12.95
CA SER A 81 4.43 -1.13 -13.27
C SER A 81 5.65 -0.44 -12.67
N LEU A 82 6.67 -1.22 -12.35
CA LEU A 82 7.94 -0.72 -11.88
C LEU A 82 8.87 -0.52 -13.07
N VAL A 83 9.48 0.65 -13.17
CA VAL A 83 10.39 1.01 -14.26
C VAL A 83 11.67 1.62 -13.71
N ARG A 84 12.80 1.40 -14.40
CA ARG A 84 14.10 1.93 -13.98
C ARG A 84 14.25 3.43 -14.24
N GLN A 85 13.56 3.95 -15.22
CA GLN A 85 13.58 5.38 -15.56
C GLN A 85 12.19 5.95 -15.42
N ALA A 86 12.10 7.12 -14.80
CA ALA A 86 10.86 7.85 -14.70
C ALA A 86 10.40 8.27 -16.11
N PRO A 87 9.23 7.84 -16.60
CA PRO A 87 8.63 8.47 -17.77
C PRO A 87 8.26 9.92 -17.46
N ALA A 88 7.83 10.64 -18.50
CA ALA A 88 7.33 12.00 -18.31
C ALA A 88 6.25 12.05 -17.22
N PRO A 89 6.21 13.09 -16.39
CA PRO A 89 5.33 13.13 -15.23
C PRO A 89 3.85 13.08 -15.62
N TRP A 90 3.17 12.09 -15.11
CA TRP A 90 1.71 12.07 -15.09
C TRP A 90 1.22 12.81 -13.84
N PRO A 91 0.15 13.59 -13.94
CA PRO A 91 -0.41 14.27 -12.78
C PRO A 91 -1.05 13.30 -11.76
N GLU A 92 -1.45 12.11 -12.21
CA GLU A 92 -1.99 11.05 -11.37
C GLU A 92 -0.85 10.25 -10.73
N ARG A 93 -1.03 9.93 -9.43
CA ARG A 93 -0.10 9.13 -8.62
C ARG A 93 -0.85 8.03 -7.90
N LEU A 94 -0.15 6.96 -7.59
CA LEU A 94 -0.65 5.91 -6.72
C LEU A 94 -0.41 6.32 -5.27
N TRP A 95 -1.48 6.28 -4.48
CA TRP A 95 -1.48 6.64 -3.06
C TRP A 95 -1.83 5.43 -2.21
N PHE A 96 -1.11 5.25 -1.13
CA PHE A 96 -1.53 4.44 0.01
C PHE A 96 -2.23 5.36 1.01
N VAL A 97 -3.43 4.98 1.42
CA VAL A 97 -4.21 5.74 2.40
C VAL A 97 -4.58 4.81 3.54
N ASN A 98 -4.13 5.13 4.74
CA ASN A 98 -4.56 4.49 5.98
C ASN A 98 -5.64 5.33 6.65
N LEU A 99 -6.72 4.68 7.08
CA LEU A 99 -7.87 5.29 7.74
C LEU A 99 -8.04 4.66 9.11
N GLY A 100 -8.09 5.48 10.14
CA GLY A 100 -8.45 5.08 11.49
C GLY A 100 -9.91 5.44 11.81
N ALA A 101 -10.58 4.63 12.60
CA ALA A 101 -11.91 4.89 13.10
C ALA A 101 -12.12 4.31 14.50
N TYR A 102 -12.91 5.00 15.30
CA TYR A 102 -13.30 4.56 16.62
C TYR A 102 -14.77 4.16 16.63
N ARG A 103 -15.05 3.08 17.34
CA ARG A 103 -16.42 2.66 17.62
C ARG A 103 -16.70 2.81 19.12
N PRO A 104 -17.89 3.32 19.53
CA PRO A 104 -18.24 3.47 20.94
C PRO A 104 -18.22 2.17 21.75
N ASP A 105 -18.40 1.03 21.07
CA ASP A 105 -18.47 -0.31 21.65
C ASP A 105 -17.13 -1.08 21.56
N SER A 106 -16.04 -0.44 21.14
CA SER A 106 -14.72 -1.05 20.99
C SER A 106 -13.65 -0.23 21.70
N LEU A 107 -12.75 -0.92 22.41
CA LEU A 107 -11.55 -0.30 22.97
C LEU A 107 -10.44 -0.13 21.94
N ALA A 108 -10.49 -0.90 20.85
CA ALA A 108 -9.48 -0.86 19.82
C ALA A 108 -9.93 0.05 18.68
N GLU A 109 -8.99 0.84 18.17
CA GLU A 109 -9.15 1.57 16.93
C GLU A 109 -9.25 0.58 15.77
N LEU A 110 -10.15 0.86 14.84
CA LEU A 110 -10.26 0.11 13.60
C LEU A 110 -9.38 0.79 12.55
N HIS A 111 -8.54 0.01 11.89
CA HIS A 111 -7.73 0.48 10.78
C HIS A 111 -8.20 -0.14 9.48
N GLN A 112 -8.26 0.67 8.44
CA GLN A 112 -8.47 0.22 7.08
C GLN A 112 -7.55 0.99 6.15
N PHE A 113 -6.96 0.30 5.21
CA PHE A 113 -6.12 0.94 4.20
C PHE A 113 -6.61 0.62 2.80
N SER A 114 -6.29 1.49 1.86
CA SER A 114 -6.58 1.31 0.45
C SER A 114 -5.49 1.90 -0.44
N LEU A 115 -5.46 1.43 -1.69
CA LEU A 115 -4.71 2.05 -2.77
C LEU A 115 -5.68 2.83 -3.65
N VAL A 116 -5.31 4.04 -4.00
CA VAL A 116 -6.09 4.90 -4.90
C VAL A 116 -5.18 5.63 -5.86
N VAL A 117 -5.68 5.92 -7.06
CA VAL A 117 -4.99 6.79 -8.02
C VAL A 117 -5.64 8.17 -8.00
N ALA A 118 -4.84 9.20 -7.71
CA ALA A 118 -5.33 10.58 -7.61
C ALA A 118 -4.23 11.59 -7.92
N ARG A 119 -4.63 12.83 -8.23
CA ARG A 119 -3.71 13.95 -8.52
C ARG A 119 -3.13 14.61 -7.28
N SER A 120 -3.74 14.41 -6.12
CA SER A 120 -3.30 15.00 -4.86
C SER A 120 -3.67 14.13 -3.67
N SER A 121 -2.97 14.32 -2.54
CA SER A 121 -3.29 13.64 -1.29
C SER A 121 -4.71 13.92 -0.81
N GLN A 122 -5.21 15.13 -0.99
CA GLN A 122 -6.60 15.48 -0.65
C GLN A 122 -7.62 14.69 -1.47
N ALA A 123 -7.37 14.55 -2.78
CA ALA A 123 -8.23 13.75 -3.65
C ALA A 123 -8.15 12.24 -3.29
N ALA A 124 -6.96 11.74 -2.97
CA ALA A 124 -6.76 10.36 -2.52
C ALA A 124 -7.51 10.07 -1.21
N LYS A 125 -7.37 10.95 -0.22
CA LYS A 125 -8.10 10.85 1.06
C LYS A 125 -9.62 10.85 0.85
N ALA A 126 -10.13 11.73 0.00
CA ALA A 126 -11.56 11.81 -0.30
C ALA A 126 -12.06 10.54 -1.03
N ALA A 127 -11.26 9.97 -1.94
CA ALA A 127 -11.58 8.73 -2.63
C ALA A 127 -11.61 7.54 -1.67
N ALA A 128 -10.59 7.37 -0.83
CA ALA A 128 -10.51 6.31 0.17
C ALA A 128 -11.69 6.37 1.16
N LYS A 129 -12.01 7.54 1.68
CA LYS A 129 -13.17 7.71 2.57
C LYS A 129 -14.49 7.31 1.89
N ARG A 130 -14.70 7.68 0.63
CA ARG A 130 -15.91 7.25 -0.10
C ARG A 130 -15.98 5.74 -0.27
N GLN A 131 -14.86 5.09 -0.61
CA GLN A 131 -14.80 3.64 -0.75
C GLN A 131 -15.12 2.93 0.58
N TRP A 132 -14.55 3.41 1.67
CA TRP A 132 -14.79 2.82 2.98
C TRP A 132 -16.23 3.02 3.45
N LEU A 133 -16.78 4.22 3.35
CA LEU A 133 -18.14 4.52 3.75
C LEU A 133 -19.20 3.74 2.95
N GLN A 134 -18.92 3.38 1.70
CA GLN A 134 -19.79 2.53 0.90
C GLN A 134 -19.80 1.06 1.35
N GLY A 135 -18.68 0.59 1.95
CA GLY A 135 -18.52 -0.81 2.37
C GLY A 135 -18.92 -1.12 3.83
N ALA A 136 -18.85 -0.14 4.73
CA ALA A 136 -18.89 -0.41 6.16
C ALA A 136 -19.99 0.31 6.96
N LEU A 137 -20.55 1.43 6.54
CA LEU A 137 -21.30 2.31 7.45
C LEU A 137 -22.53 2.97 6.81
N GLN A 138 -23.60 2.23 6.68
CA GLN A 138 -24.93 2.84 6.68
C GLN A 138 -25.44 3.23 8.09
N GLN A 139 -24.64 3.04 9.15
CA GLN A 139 -25.19 3.11 10.51
C GLN A 139 -24.73 4.26 11.41
N HIS A 140 -23.60 4.96 11.18
CA HIS A 140 -23.23 6.06 12.08
C HIS A 140 -22.59 7.24 11.32
N LYS A 141 -23.34 8.33 11.20
CA LYS A 141 -22.89 9.59 10.61
C LYS A 141 -21.88 10.36 11.48
N ASP A 142 -21.65 9.92 12.69
CA ASP A 142 -20.88 10.62 13.71
C ASP A 142 -19.55 9.93 14.07
N ASP A 143 -19.18 8.85 13.35
CA ASP A 143 -17.91 8.20 13.60
C ASP A 143 -16.76 9.10 13.14
N LEU A 144 -15.90 9.42 14.08
CA LEU A 144 -14.65 10.14 13.85
C LEU A 144 -13.73 9.27 13.00
N CYS A 145 -13.84 9.42 11.68
CA CYS A 145 -12.93 8.80 10.73
C CYS A 145 -11.80 9.78 10.45
N ALA A 146 -10.64 9.53 11.01
CA ALA A 146 -9.42 10.25 10.68
C ALA A 146 -8.72 9.57 9.50
N VAL A 147 -7.92 10.33 8.78
CA VAL A 147 -6.92 9.77 7.87
C VAL A 147 -5.61 9.81 8.62
N ASP A 148 -5.11 8.64 9.02
CA ASP A 148 -3.86 8.53 9.76
C ASP A 148 -2.68 8.86 8.84
N ASP A 149 -2.65 8.23 7.67
CA ASP A 149 -1.60 8.40 6.69
C ASP A 149 -2.12 8.47 5.26
N CYS A 150 -1.45 9.27 4.45
CA CYS A 150 -1.67 9.31 3.02
C CYS A 150 -0.33 9.56 2.32
N LEU A 151 0.25 8.48 1.81
CA LEU A 151 1.58 8.47 1.22
C LEU A 151 1.49 8.22 -0.29
N ALA A 152 2.21 9.01 -1.08
CA ALA A 152 2.48 8.64 -2.45
C ALA A 152 3.41 7.42 -2.46
N ILE A 153 3.07 6.40 -3.24
CA ILE A 153 3.85 5.14 -3.25
C ILE A 153 5.31 5.37 -3.68
N GLU A 154 5.55 6.35 -4.55
CA GLU A 154 6.91 6.75 -4.94
C GLU A 154 7.73 7.35 -3.79
N GLN A 155 7.09 7.78 -2.71
CA GLN A 155 7.76 8.29 -1.50
C GLN A 155 8.02 7.18 -0.48
N LEU A 156 7.44 6.01 -0.66
CA LEU A 156 7.77 4.85 0.14
C LEU A 156 9.15 4.36 -0.30
N GLU A 157 10.10 4.33 0.63
CA GLU A 157 11.38 3.69 0.38
C GLU A 157 11.16 2.20 0.13
N LEU A 158 11.22 1.81 -1.14
CA LEU A 158 11.39 0.41 -1.51
C LEU A 158 12.82 0.03 -1.13
N ILE A 159 13.01 -0.27 0.14
CA ILE A 159 14.33 -0.51 0.71
C ILE A 159 14.86 -1.85 0.18
N GLY A 160 15.96 -1.85 -0.56
CA GLY A 160 16.63 -3.08 -1.00
C GLY A 160 17.27 -3.04 -2.38
N GLY A 161 17.40 -1.92 -2.98
CA GLY A 161 18.06 -1.71 -4.26
C GLY A 161 18.10 -0.23 -4.59
N GLU A 162 18.91 0.16 -5.57
CA GLU A 162 18.94 1.52 -6.06
C GLU A 162 17.52 2.09 -6.19
N PRO A 163 17.30 3.36 -5.82
CA PRO A 163 16.00 3.98 -5.88
C PRO A 163 15.43 3.75 -7.27
N LEU A 164 14.34 2.99 -7.33
CA LEU A 164 13.55 2.88 -8.55
C LEU A 164 13.05 4.31 -8.80
N ALA A 165 13.64 4.98 -9.78
CA ALA A 165 13.30 6.33 -10.11
C ALA A 165 11.78 6.38 -10.34
N CYS A 166 11.11 7.20 -9.54
CA CYS A 166 9.70 7.43 -9.73
C CYS A 166 9.50 8.13 -11.05
N ALA A 167 8.79 7.45 -11.92
CA ALA A 167 8.19 8.12 -13.03
C ALA A 167 6.96 8.84 -12.49
N ALA A 168 7.12 10.16 -12.32
CA ALA A 168 6.01 11.06 -12.17
C ALA A 168 5.29 11.20 -13.51
#